data_d04eab24917309aac14f9bfede709bfb
#
_entry.id   d04eab24917309aac14f9bfede709bfb
#
_cell.length_a   1.000
_cell.length_b   1.000
_cell.length_c   1.000
_cell.angle_alpha   90.00
_cell.angle_beta   90.00
_cell.angle_gamma   90.00
#
_symmetry.space_group_name_H-M   'P 1'
#
loop_
_entity.id
_entity.type
_entity.pdbx_description
1 polymer ?
#
loop_
_entity_poly.entity_id
_entity_poly.type
_entity_poly.pdbx_seq_one_letter_code
_entity_poly.pdbx_strand_id
1 'polypeptide(L)'
;HTRAGVINLNNEKYATDRDPIEPTCACPTCRRYSRGYLRHLFKAGELLAMRLSVLHNLWFYNQLMAEIRQAIEQGDFEDYYRRHVQVLSRRI
;
A
#
# COMPACT_ATOMS: atom_id res chain seq x y z
N HIS A 1 3.27 1.40 0.52
CA HIS A 1 2.29 2.47 0.79
C HIS A 1 0.87 1.93 0.85
N THR A 2 0.09 2.44 1.75
CA THR A 2 -1.33 2.13 1.88
C THR A 2 -2.14 3.40 2.10
N ARG A 3 -3.46 3.30 2.01
CA ARG A 3 -4.37 4.42 2.29
C ARG A 3 -4.31 4.88 3.75
N ALA A 4 -3.92 3.99 4.67
CA ALA A 4 -3.77 4.32 6.09
C ALA A 4 -2.37 4.85 6.43
N GLY A 5 -1.42 4.81 5.51
CA GLY A 5 -0.05 5.26 5.70
C GLY A 5 0.98 4.26 5.19
N VAL A 6 2.21 4.39 5.64
CA VAL A 6 3.33 3.55 5.23
C VAL A 6 3.51 2.39 6.22
N ILE A 7 3.59 1.15 5.68
CA ILE A 7 3.78 -0.07 6.48
C ILE A 7 5.21 -0.57 6.31
N ASN A 8 5.85 -0.95 7.42
CA ASN A 8 7.13 -1.66 7.40
C ASN A 8 6.87 -3.16 7.61
N LEU A 9 6.92 -3.94 6.54
CA LEU A 9 6.65 -5.38 6.56
C LEU A 9 7.69 -6.18 7.35
N ASN A 10 8.86 -5.63 7.63
CA ASN A 10 9.86 -6.30 8.45
C ASN A 10 9.53 -6.28 9.95
N ASN A 11 8.50 -5.55 10.36
CA ASN A 11 8.08 -5.49 11.75
C ASN A 11 7.51 -6.84 12.19
N GLU A 12 7.93 -7.33 13.39
CA GLU A 12 7.50 -8.62 13.93
C GLU A 12 5.99 -8.75 14.11
N LYS A 13 5.29 -7.67 14.30
CA LYS A 13 3.82 -7.72 14.45
C LYS A 13 3.12 -8.32 13.23
N TYR A 14 3.79 -8.38 12.08
CA TYR A 14 3.23 -8.96 10.86
C TYR A 14 3.60 -10.43 10.65
N ALA A 15 4.37 -11.05 11.54
CA ALA A 15 4.90 -12.40 11.35
C ALA A 15 3.81 -13.45 11.11
N THR A 16 2.67 -13.33 11.80
CA THR A 16 1.54 -14.24 11.67
C THR A 16 0.30 -13.57 11.05
N ASP A 17 0.47 -12.40 10.48
CA ASP A 17 -0.62 -11.64 9.89
C ASP A 17 -1.07 -12.29 8.58
N ARG A 18 -2.32 -12.68 8.50
CA ARG A 18 -2.92 -13.34 7.31
C ARG A 18 -3.62 -12.36 6.38
N ASP A 19 -3.70 -11.09 6.76
CA ASP A 19 -4.33 -10.07 5.95
C ASP A 19 -3.41 -9.60 4.82
N PRO A 20 -3.96 -9.13 3.69
CA PRO A 20 -3.14 -8.51 2.65
C PRO A 20 -2.55 -7.17 3.14
N ILE A 21 -1.60 -6.61 2.37
CA ILE A 21 -1.02 -5.31 2.69
C ILE A 21 -2.12 -4.28 2.90
N GLU A 22 -3.12 -4.28 2.02
CA GLU A 22 -4.27 -3.41 2.11
C GLU A 22 -5.52 -4.19 1.74
N PRO A 23 -6.45 -4.43 2.69
CA PRO A 23 -7.62 -5.27 2.42
C PRO A 23 -8.51 -4.78 1.28
N THR A 24 -8.56 -3.48 1.04
CA THR A 24 -9.37 -2.89 -0.02
C THR A 24 -8.65 -2.80 -1.36
N CYS A 25 -7.38 -3.19 -1.43
CA CYS A 25 -6.59 -3.12 -2.66
C CYS A 25 -6.85 -4.32 -3.56
N ALA A 26 -7.03 -4.06 -4.86
CA ALA A 26 -7.28 -5.11 -5.85
C ALA A 26 -6.03 -5.53 -6.62
N CYS A 27 -4.82 -5.07 -6.23
CA CYS A 27 -3.59 -5.43 -6.92
C CYS A 27 -3.29 -6.93 -6.79
N PRO A 28 -2.50 -7.52 -7.71
CA PRO A 28 -2.18 -8.95 -7.64
C PRO A 28 -1.53 -9.38 -6.34
N THR A 29 -0.70 -8.52 -5.73
CA THR A 29 -0.05 -8.82 -4.45
C THR A 29 -1.07 -8.96 -3.33
N CYS A 30 -1.96 -7.99 -3.16
CA CYS A 30 -2.97 -8.02 -2.10
C CYS A 30 -4.00 -9.12 -2.29
N ARG A 31 -4.27 -9.51 -3.52
CA ARG A 31 -5.24 -10.57 -3.82
C ARG A 31 -4.73 -11.97 -3.50
N ARG A 32 -3.41 -12.19 -3.50
CA ARG A 32 -2.80 -13.52 -3.40
C ARG A 32 -1.93 -13.72 -2.16
N TYR A 33 -1.40 -12.67 -1.57
CA TYR A 33 -0.36 -12.77 -0.53
C TYR A 33 -0.74 -12.00 0.72
N SER A 34 -0.42 -12.59 1.88
CA SER A 34 -0.62 -11.94 3.17
C SER A 34 0.62 -11.14 3.58
N ARG A 35 0.45 -10.26 4.57
CA ARG A 35 1.57 -9.52 5.18
C ARG A 35 2.59 -10.47 5.79
N GLY A 36 2.14 -11.50 6.48
CA GLY A 36 3.02 -12.49 7.10
C GLY A 36 3.85 -13.25 6.08
N TYR A 37 3.26 -13.64 4.96
CA TYR A 37 3.98 -14.33 3.90
C TYR A 37 5.02 -13.41 3.25
N LEU A 38 4.65 -12.16 2.98
CA LEU A 38 5.59 -11.17 2.42
C LEU A 38 6.74 -10.91 3.38
N ARG A 39 6.46 -10.80 4.68
CA ARG A 39 7.51 -10.66 5.69
C ARG A 39 8.46 -11.84 5.67
N HIS A 40 7.92 -13.06 5.59
CA HIS A 40 8.73 -14.27 5.49
C HIS A 40 9.66 -14.22 4.28
N LEU A 41 9.16 -13.82 3.11
CA LEU A 41 9.96 -13.69 1.90
C LEU A 41 11.07 -12.64 2.05
N PHE A 42 10.77 -11.50 2.68
CA PHE A 42 11.79 -10.48 2.95
C PHE A 42 12.88 -10.99 3.88
N LYS A 43 12.50 -11.69 4.95
CA LYS A 43 13.47 -12.25 5.91
C LYS A 43 14.34 -13.34 5.28
N ALA A 44 13.81 -14.07 4.31
CA ALA A 44 14.56 -15.08 3.58
C ALA A 44 15.42 -14.50 2.46
N GLY A 45 15.36 -13.17 2.22
CA GLY A 45 16.13 -12.52 1.17
C GLY A 45 15.62 -12.79 -0.23
N GLU A 46 14.36 -13.19 -0.37
CA GLU A 46 13.79 -13.51 -1.67
C GLU A 46 13.50 -12.25 -2.50
N LEU A 47 14.01 -12.22 -3.72
CA LEU A 47 13.76 -11.13 -4.67
C LEU A 47 12.28 -10.97 -4.97
N LEU A 48 11.51 -12.06 -4.90
CA LEU A 48 10.06 -12.03 -5.14
C LEU A 48 9.34 -11.07 -4.19
N ALA A 49 9.79 -10.98 -2.91
CA ALA A 49 9.18 -10.06 -1.95
C ALA A 49 9.27 -8.61 -2.43
N MET A 50 10.44 -8.22 -2.92
CA MET A 50 10.64 -6.87 -3.45
C MET A 50 9.74 -6.62 -4.66
N ARG A 51 9.65 -7.57 -5.59
CA ARG A 51 8.82 -7.44 -6.78
C ARG A 51 7.34 -7.32 -6.44
N LEU A 52 6.87 -8.13 -5.49
CA LEU A 52 5.47 -8.08 -5.06
C LEU A 52 5.13 -6.76 -4.38
N SER A 53 6.04 -6.23 -3.57
CA SER A 53 5.85 -4.93 -2.92
C SER A 53 5.85 -3.78 -3.93
N VAL A 54 6.71 -3.84 -4.93
CA VAL A 54 6.74 -2.85 -6.01
C VAL A 54 5.43 -2.87 -6.80
N LEU A 55 4.90 -4.07 -7.11
CA LEU A 55 3.62 -4.18 -7.80
C LEU A 55 2.49 -3.52 -7.01
N HIS A 56 2.44 -3.76 -5.69
CA HIS A 56 1.44 -3.12 -4.83
C HIS A 56 1.59 -1.60 -4.87
N ASN A 57 2.81 -1.10 -4.72
CA ASN A 57 3.07 0.34 -4.69
C ASN A 57 2.72 1.00 -6.03
N LEU A 58 3.05 0.37 -7.15
CA LEU A 58 2.68 0.89 -8.47
C LEU A 58 1.17 0.95 -8.64
N TRP A 59 0.46 -0.09 -8.21
CA TRP A 59 -0.99 -0.09 -8.24
C TRP A 59 -1.57 1.02 -7.39
N PHE A 60 -1.04 1.17 -6.18
CA PHE A 60 -1.46 2.22 -5.25
C PHE A 60 -1.27 3.61 -5.85
N TYR A 61 -0.09 3.89 -6.41
CA TYR A 61 0.20 5.20 -7.01
C TYR A 61 -0.68 5.47 -8.23
N ASN A 62 -0.95 4.46 -9.05
CA ASN A 62 -1.84 4.63 -10.20
C ASN A 62 -3.26 5.00 -9.76
N GLN A 63 -3.77 4.36 -8.71
CA GLN A 63 -5.08 4.69 -8.15
C GLN A 63 -5.09 6.10 -7.56
N LEU A 64 -4.04 6.45 -6.84
CA LEU A 64 -3.90 7.77 -6.24
C LEU A 64 -3.88 8.86 -7.32
N MET A 65 -3.12 8.65 -8.39
CA MET A 65 -3.06 9.61 -9.49
C MET A 65 -4.40 9.77 -10.20
N ALA A 66 -5.14 8.69 -10.36
CA ALA A 66 -6.49 8.74 -10.95
C ALA A 66 -7.43 9.57 -10.07
N GLU A 67 -7.37 9.39 -8.74
CA GLU A 67 -8.18 10.16 -7.80
C GLU A 67 -7.81 11.64 -7.78
N ILE A 68 -6.52 11.96 -7.85
CA ILE A 68 -6.05 13.35 -7.92
C ILE A 68 -6.58 14.00 -9.18
N ARG A 69 -6.48 13.32 -10.31
CA ARG A 69 -6.98 13.83 -11.60
C ARG A 69 -8.47 14.10 -11.53
N GLN A 70 -9.24 13.17 -10.96
CA GLN A 70 -10.67 13.32 -10.80
C GLN A 70 -11.01 14.51 -9.88
N ALA A 71 -10.28 14.66 -8.77
CA ALA A 71 -10.48 15.78 -7.85
C ALA A 71 -10.21 17.12 -8.51
N ILE A 72 -9.20 17.22 -9.36
CA ILE A 72 -8.91 18.43 -10.13
C ILE A 72 -10.07 18.76 -11.09
N GLU A 73 -10.56 17.74 -11.81
CA GLU A 73 -11.66 17.92 -12.76
C GLU A 73 -12.95 18.37 -12.08
N GLN A 74 -13.20 17.92 -10.85
CA GLN A 74 -14.37 18.27 -10.07
C GLN A 74 -14.21 19.56 -9.25
N GLY A 75 -13.00 20.13 -9.22
CA GLY A 75 -12.70 21.31 -8.41
C GLY A 75 -12.50 21.05 -6.94
N ASP A 76 -12.35 19.78 -6.53
CA ASP A 76 -12.24 19.37 -5.14
C ASP A 76 -10.79 19.07 -4.70
N PHE A 77 -9.81 19.46 -5.48
CA PHE A 77 -8.41 19.07 -5.22
C PHE A 77 -7.92 19.54 -3.85
N GLU A 78 -8.27 20.75 -3.44
CA GLU A 78 -7.80 21.27 -2.16
C GLU A 78 -8.34 20.47 -0.98
N ASP A 79 -9.61 20.08 -1.00
CA ASP A 79 -10.22 19.23 0.02
C ASP A 79 -9.60 17.85 0.01
N TYR A 80 -9.37 17.27 -1.17
CA TYR A 80 -8.71 16.00 -1.32
C TYR A 80 -7.31 16.03 -0.72
N TYR A 81 -6.53 17.07 -1.01
CA TYR A 81 -5.18 17.23 -0.49
C TYR A 81 -5.17 17.28 1.03
N ARG A 82 -6.05 18.08 1.62
CA ARG A 82 -6.13 18.23 3.08
C ARG A 82 -6.49 16.91 3.77
N ARG A 83 -7.37 16.12 3.17
CA ARG A 83 -7.81 14.84 3.75
C ARG A 83 -6.75 13.76 3.67
N HIS A 84 -5.89 13.78 2.67
CA HIS A 84 -5.03 12.64 2.37
C HIS A 84 -3.56 12.85 2.67
N VAL A 85 -3.04 14.08 2.62
CA VAL A 85 -1.60 14.31 2.69
C VAL A 85 -0.98 13.82 4.00
N GLN A 86 -1.61 14.07 5.14
CA GLN A 86 -1.07 13.66 6.43
C GLN A 86 -1.21 12.15 6.65
N VAL A 87 -2.33 11.59 6.24
CA VAL A 87 -2.60 10.15 6.40
C VAL A 87 -1.64 9.32 5.57
N LEU A 88 -1.43 9.70 4.31
CA LEU A 88 -0.58 8.93 3.38
C LEU A 88 0.89 8.94 3.76
N SER A 89 1.36 9.98 4.43
CA SER A 89 2.77 10.07 4.87
C SER A 89 3.00 9.49 6.25
N ARG A 90 1.95 9.10 6.98
CA ARG A 90 2.06 8.55 8.34
C ARG A 90 2.66 7.14 8.29
N ARG A 91 3.56 6.85 9.21
CA ARG A 91 4.08 5.49 9.42
C ARG A 91 3.23 4.74 10.44
N ILE A 92 2.89 3.53 10.10
CA ILE A 92 2.08 2.64 10.92
C ILE A 92 2.99 1.70 11.73
#